data_3edf50e23c7b0cec279f476226bdcebe
#
_entry.id   3edf50e23c7b0cec279f476226bdcebe
#
_cell.length_a   1.000
_cell.length_b   1.000
_cell.length_c   1.000
_cell.angle_alpha   90.00
_cell.angle_beta   90.00
_cell.angle_gamma   90.00
#
_symmetry.space_group_name_H-M   'P 1'
#
loop_
_entity.id
_entity.type
_entity.pdbx_description
1 polymer ?
#
loop_
_entity_poly.entity_id
_entity_poly.type
_entity_poly.pdbx_seq_one_letter_code
_entity_poly.pdbx_strand_id
1 'polypeptide(L)'
;FSVVVQRIWEQAQSGDLFINVGLTLYRSLVGFLIAAIAGIVIGVGMWRSAGIRWFFDPLISVGFPMPKIAFLPIVILWLGLYDVTKISMIVLDAIFPVITATLIGVRNVDRELIWSARNLGTREGELMRQIILPAAMPMIFTGLQVALPIAMIVAVVCEMLMGGYGIGGAMMTASRFANSAGVFAGIVEIAVVGFVLVKAMAFIRRRLLAWHPESLEPSTV
;
A
#
# COMPACT_ATOMS: atom_id res chain seq x y z
N PHE A 1 -9.51 -2.85 30.54
CA PHE A 1 -8.26 -3.24 29.87
C PHE A 1 -7.93 -4.72 30.06
N SER A 2 -8.03 -5.25 31.28
CA SER A 2 -7.71 -6.66 31.59
C SER A 2 -8.47 -7.66 30.70
N VAL A 3 -9.76 -7.44 30.47
CA VAL A 3 -10.61 -8.30 29.64
C VAL A 3 -10.15 -8.34 28.18
N VAL A 4 -9.70 -7.22 27.62
CA VAL A 4 -9.17 -7.16 26.25
C VAL A 4 -7.86 -7.94 26.13
N VAL A 5 -6.94 -7.75 27.10
CA VAL A 5 -5.67 -8.49 27.15
C VAL A 5 -5.92 -9.99 27.29
N GLN A 6 -6.85 -10.39 28.19
CA GLN A 6 -7.24 -11.78 28.33
C GLN A 6 -7.80 -12.35 27.01
N ARG A 7 -8.63 -11.57 26.30
CA ARG A 7 -9.18 -12.01 25.00
C ARG A 7 -8.10 -12.22 23.95
N ILE A 8 -7.13 -11.31 23.84
CA ILE A 8 -5.98 -11.45 22.93
C ILE A 8 -5.17 -12.70 23.30
N TRP A 9 -4.98 -12.96 24.61
CA TRP A 9 -4.27 -14.15 25.08
C TRP A 9 -5.01 -15.45 24.71
N GLU A 10 -6.34 -15.48 24.89
CA GLU A 10 -7.18 -16.62 24.49
C GLU A 10 -7.07 -16.89 22.98
N GLN A 11 -7.14 -15.83 22.15
CA GLN A 11 -6.97 -15.93 20.70
C GLN A 11 -5.56 -16.38 20.30
N ALA A 12 -4.53 -15.99 21.07
CA ALA A 12 -3.16 -16.47 20.84
C ALA A 12 -3.02 -17.95 21.19
N GLN A 13 -3.67 -18.43 22.28
CA GLN A 13 -3.65 -19.82 22.67
C GLN A 13 -4.45 -20.73 21.72
N SER A 14 -5.60 -20.25 21.20
CA SER A 14 -6.39 -20.98 20.18
C SER A 14 -5.72 -21.02 18.80
N GLY A 15 -4.76 -20.15 18.54
CA GLY A 15 -4.14 -19.97 17.23
C GLY A 15 -4.89 -19.02 16.31
N ASP A 16 -6.11 -18.59 16.65
CA ASP A 16 -6.95 -17.72 15.82
C ASP A 16 -6.29 -16.36 15.54
N LEU A 17 -5.55 -15.82 16.53
CA LEU A 17 -4.78 -14.60 16.36
C LEU A 17 -3.81 -14.70 15.18
N PHE A 18 -3.02 -15.76 15.13
CA PHE A 18 -2.00 -15.93 14.10
C PHE A 18 -2.61 -16.17 12.72
N ILE A 19 -3.72 -16.89 12.65
CA ILE A 19 -4.45 -17.13 11.39
C ILE A 19 -5.02 -15.81 10.87
N ASN A 20 -5.72 -15.04 11.71
CA ASN A 20 -6.36 -13.80 11.31
C ASN A 20 -5.32 -12.73 10.93
N VAL A 21 -4.29 -12.52 11.75
CA VAL A 21 -3.18 -11.61 11.44
C VAL A 21 -2.45 -12.03 10.17
N GLY A 22 -2.13 -13.32 10.03
CA GLY A 22 -1.44 -13.85 8.86
C GLY A 22 -2.21 -13.64 7.56
N LEU A 23 -3.52 -13.88 7.55
CA LEU A 23 -4.37 -13.68 6.37
C LEU A 23 -4.52 -12.20 6.01
N THR A 24 -4.73 -11.33 7.00
CA THR A 24 -4.80 -9.88 6.75
C THR A 24 -3.46 -9.36 6.20
N LEU A 25 -2.33 -9.78 6.77
CA LEU A 25 -0.99 -9.45 6.27
C LEU A 25 -0.77 -9.98 4.84
N TYR A 26 -1.10 -11.22 4.58
CA TYR A 26 -0.98 -11.82 3.25
C TYR A 26 -1.74 -11.00 2.20
N ARG A 27 -3.02 -10.70 2.43
CA ARG A 27 -3.87 -9.96 1.49
C ARG A 27 -3.36 -8.52 1.29
N SER A 28 -3.05 -7.83 2.39
CA SER A 28 -2.57 -6.44 2.34
C SER A 28 -1.22 -6.33 1.64
N LEU A 29 -0.27 -7.22 1.94
CA LEU A 29 1.06 -7.19 1.34
C LEU A 29 1.05 -7.61 -0.14
N VAL A 30 0.30 -8.65 -0.50
CA VAL A 30 0.17 -9.06 -1.91
C VAL A 30 -0.49 -7.96 -2.72
N GLY A 31 -1.61 -7.39 -2.24
CA GLY A 31 -2.28 -6.28 -2.91
C GLY A 31 -1.39 -5.04 -3.02
N PHE A 32 -0.67 -4.70 -1.94
CA PHE A 32 0.29 -3.60 -1.93
C PHE A 32 1.44 -3.80 -2.93
N LEU A 33 2.04 -5.00 -2.99
CA LEU A 33 3.13 -5.29 -3.91
C LEU A 33 2.68 -5.20 -5.38
N ILE A 34 1.51 -5.73 -5.70
CA ILE A 34 0.93 -5.59 -7.05
C ILE A 34 0.69 -4.12 -7.38
N ALA A 35 0.09 -3.36 -6.46
CA ALA A 35 -0.15 -1.92 -6.62
C ALA A 35 1.15 -1.13 -6.76
N ALA A 36 2.18 -1.48 -5.98
CA ALA A 36 3.50 -0.85 -6.05
C ALA A 36 4.15 -1.05 -7.41
N ILE A 37 4.23 -2.30 -7.88
CA ILE A 37 4.84 -2.62 -9.17
C ILE A 37 4.06 -1.97 -10.32
N ALA A 38 2.74 -2.16 -10.37
CA ALA A 38 1.90 -1.59 -11.41
C ALA A 38 1.92 -0.06 -11.39
N GLY A 39 1.85 0.54 -10.19
CA GLY A 39 1.88 2.00 -10.01
C GLY A 39 3.19 2.63 -10.46
N ILE A 40 4.34 2.01 -10.16
CA ILE A 40 5.64 2.47 -10.63
C ILE A 40 5.73 2.35 -12.16
N VAL A 41 5.33 1.21 -12.73
CA VAL A 41 5.37 0.99 -14.19
C VAL A 41 4.48 2.00 -14.91
N ILE A 42 3.25 2.22 -14.44
CA ILE A 42 2.32 3.19 -15.03
C ILE A 42 2.88 4.61 -14.86
N GLY A 43 3.35 5.01 -13.69
CA GLY A 43 3.89 6.34 -13.43
C GLY A 43 5.10 6.69 -14.31
N VAL A 44 6.02 5.74 -14.47
CA VAL A 44 7.15 5.88 -15.42
C VAL A 44 6.64 5.92 -16.86
N GLY A 45 5.69 5.06 -17.23
CA GLY A 45 5.07 5.04 -18.56
C GLY A 45 4.40 6.38 -18.92
N MET A 46 3.69 7.00 -17.98
CA MET A 46 3.07 8.32 -18.14
C MET A 46 4.10 9.44 -18.35
N TRP A 47 5.27 9.32 -17.75
CA TRP A 47 6.36 10.26 -17.99
C TRP A 47 6.95 10.09 -19.40
N ARG A 48 7.12 8.84 -19.85
CA ARG A 48 7.77 8.50 -21.12
C ARG A 48 6.87 8.74 -22.33
N SER A 49 5.56 8.55 -22.21
CA SER A 49 4.59 8.59 -23.30
C SER A 49 3.43 9.54 -23.02
N ALA A 50 3.25 10.52 -23.91
CA ALA A 50 2.10 11.42 -23.84
C ALA A 50 0.76 10.68 -24.00
N GLY A 51 0.70 9.61 -24.82
CA GLY A 51 -0.50 8.81 -24.99
C GLY A 51 -0.89 8.03 -23.73
N ILE A 52 0.09 7.41 -23.04
CA ILE A 52 -0.15 6.74 -21.75
C ILE A 52 -0.64 7.77 -20.73
N ARG A 53 -0.02 8.94 -20.67
CA ARG A 53 -0.43 10.01 -19.77
C ARG A 53 -1.84 10.50 -20.09
N TRP A 54 -2.16 10.76 -21.34
CA TRP A 54 -3.49 11.20 -21.75
C TRP A 54 -4.60 10.20 -21.34
N PHE A 55 -4.30 8.90 -21.38
CA PHE A 55 -5.22 7.86 -20.95
C PHE A 55 -5.37 7.78 -19.44
N PHE A 56 -4.26 7.83 -18.69
CA PHE A 56 -4.30 7.64 -17.23
C PHE A 56 -4.61 8.91 -16.43
N ASP A 57 -4.29 10.12 -16.92
CA ASP A 57 -4.56 11.37 -16.22
C ASP A 57 -6.04 11.53 -15.80
N PRO A 58 -7.04 11.35 -16.68
CA PRO A 58 -8.43 11.43 -16.27
C PRO A 58 -8.84 10.32 -15.30
N LEU A 59 -8.31 9.10 -15.47
CA LEU A 59 -8.59 7.99 -14.56
C LEU A 59 -8.07 8.27 -13.14
N ILE A 60 -6.88 8.88 -13.04
CA ILE A 60 -6.30 9.24 -11.74
C ILE A 60 -7.08 10.40 -11.12
N SER A 61 -7.40 11.44 -11.89
CA SER A 61 -8.09 12.64 -11.42
C SER A 61 -9.48 12.31 -10.84
N VAL A 62 -10.21 11.39 -11.46
CA VAL A 62 -11.53 10.94 -11.00
C VAL A 62 -11.39 9.83 -9.95
N GLY A 63 -10.53 8.86 -10.18
CA GLY A 63 -10.38 7.67 -9.34
C GLY A 63 -9.74 7.96 -7.99
N PHE A 64 -8.85 8.95 -7.89
CA PHE A 64 -8.17 9.24 -6.63
C PHE A 64 -9.14 9.67 -5.50
N PRO A 65 -10.05 10.63 -5.69
CA PRO A 65 -11.01 11.05 -4.67
C PRO A 65 -12.22 10.12 -4.52
N MET A 66 -12.42 9.15 -5.44
CA MET A 66 -13.59 8.29 -5.41
C MET A 66 -13.50 7.24 -4.28
N PRO A 67 -14.58 6.99 -3.53
CA PRO A 67 -14.63 5.91 -2.52
C PRO A 67 -14.72 4.55 -3.20
N LYS A 68 -13.56 3.94 -3.46
CA LYS A 68 -13.46 2.69 -4.24
C LYS A 68 -14.13 1.49 -3.58
N ILE A 69 -14.28 1.53 -2.25
CA ILE A 69 -15.00 0.49 -1.52
C ILE A 69 -16.45 0.31 -2.01
N ALA A 70 -17.05 1.35 -2.61
CA ALA A 70 -18.39 1.26 -3.21
C ALA A 70 -18.46 0.29 -4.40
N PHE A 71 -17.33 -0.05 -5.02
CA PHE A 71 -17.26 -1.06 -6.09
C PHE A 71 -17.25 -2.50 -5.57
N LEU A 72 -17.08 -2.70 -4.27
CA LEU A 72 -16.99 -4.04 -3.70
C LEU A 72 -18.10 -4.98 -4.12
N PRO A 73 -19.41 -4.59 -4.16
CA PRO A 73 -20.47 -5.46 -4.60
C PRO A 73 -20.32 -5.94 -6.06
N ILE A 74 -19.86 -5.05 -6.95
CA ILE A 74 -19.61 -5.39 -8.36
C ILE A 74 -18.43 -6.35 -8.49
N VAL A 75 -17.34 -6.11 -7.73
CA VAL A 75 -16.15 -6.97 -7.76
C VAL A 75 -16.47 -8.35 -7.18
N ILE A 76 -17.35 -8.44 -6.16
CA ILE A 76 -17.84 -9.71 -5.64
C ILE A 76 -18.65 -10.49 -6.70
N LEU A 77 -19.49 -9.81 -7.48
CA LEU A 77 -20.23 -10.45 -8.56
C LEU A 77 -19.32 -11.05 -9.64
N TRP A 78 -18.17 -10.44 -9.90
CA TRP A 78 -17.22 -10.90 -10.91
C TRP A 78 -16.25 -11.95 -10.42
N LEU A 79 -15.73 -11.77 -9.19
CA LEU A 79 -14.62 -12.56 -8.63
C LEU A 79 -15.04 -13.47 -7.47
N GLY A 80 -16.29 -13.37 -7.01
CA GLY A 80 -16.79 -14.13 -5.86
C GLY A 80 -16.31 -13.61 -4.51
N LEU A 81 -16.58 -14.37 -3.45
CA LEU A 81 -16.21 -14.05 -2.06
C LEU A 81 -14.84 -14.62 -1.68
N TYR A 82 -13.86 -14.52 -2.57
CA TYR A 82 -12.52 -15.08 -2.39
C TYR A 82 -11.49 -14.00 -2.07
N ASP A 83 -10.28 -14.43 -1.73
CA ASP A 83 -9.15 -13.53 -1.46
C ASP A 83 -8.78 -12.67 -2.65
N VAL A 84 -9.01 -13.17 -3.88
CA VAL A 84 -8.79 -12.40 -5.12
C VAL A 84 -9.60 -11.10 -5.12
N THR A 85 -10.85 -11.12 -4.65
CA THR A 85 -11.70 -9.92 -4.54
C THR A 85 -11.09 -8.91 -3.57
N LYS A 86 -10.68 -9.37 -2.38
CA LYS A 86 -10.05 -8.50 -1.36
C LYS A 86 -8.75 -7.89 -1.89
N ILE A 87 -7.89 -8.72 -2.49
CA ILE A 87 -6.62 -8.29 -3.09
C ILE A 87 -6.86 -7.29 -4.24
N SER A 88 -7.85 -7.54 -5.11
CA SER A 88 -8.18 -6.62 -6.21
C SER A 88 -8.64 -5.26 -5.70
N MET A 89 -9.44 -5.22 -4.64
CA MET A 89 -9.86 -3.98 -4.00
C MET A 89 -8.68 -3.21 -3.39
N ILE A 90 -7.75 -3.92 -2.75
CA ILE A 90 -6.52 -3.32 -2.22
C ILE A 90 -5.69 -2.71 -3.34
N VAL A 91 -5.49 -3.44 -4.44
CA VAL A 91 -4.75 -2.94 -5.62
C VAL A 91 -5.42 -1.70 -6.17
N LEU A 92 -6.75 -1.74 -6.35
CA LEU A 92 -7.52 -0.63 -6.91
C LEU A 92 -7.38 0.66 -6.09
N ASP A 93 -7.19 0.58 -4.79
CA ASP A 93 -7.04 1.76 -3.93
C ASP A 93 -5.58 2.19 -3.75
N ALA A 94 -4.69 1.25 -3.48
CA ALA A 94 -3.29 1.52 -3.19
C ALA A 94 -2.46 1.95 -4.41
N ILE A 95 -2.93 1.70 -5.63
CA ILE A 95 -2.19 2.02 -6.86
C ILE A 95 -2.06 3.53 -7.11
N PHE A 96 -3.08 4.33 -6.77
CA PHE A 96 -3.14 5.76 -7.10
C PHE A 96 -2.02 6.59 -6.44
N PRO A 97 -1.77 6.51 -5.14
CA PRO A 97 -0.67 7.22 -4.50
C PRO A 97 0.69 6.83 -5.08
N VAL A 98 0.87 5.56 -5.47
CA VAL A 98 2.13 5.10 -6.09
C VAL A 98 2.31 5.70 -7.48
N ILE A 99 1.28 5.68 -8.34
CA ILE A 99 1.34 6.29 -9.68
C ILE A 99 1.70 7.78 -9.56
N THR A 100 0.97 8.50 -8.71
CA THR A 100 1.13 9.95 -8.56
C THR A 100 2.51 10.30 -8.05
N ALA A 101 2.98 9.65 -6.99
CA ALA A 101 4.31 9.88 -6.42
C ALA A 101 5.42 9.50 -7.41
N THR A 102 5.27 8.41 -8.16
CA THR A 102 6.23 8.00 -9.18
C THR A 102 6.30 9.04 -10.30
N LEU A 103 5.17 9.48 -10.82
CA LEU A 103 5.12 10.49 -11.88
C LEU A 103 5.76 11.81 -11.45
N ILE A 104 5.45 12.26 -10.22
CA ILE A 104 6.05 13.48 -9.65
C ILE A 104 7.55 13.28 -9.47
N GLY A 105 7.97 12.16 -8.88
CA GLY A 105 9.39 11.86 -8.65
C GLY A 105 10.22 11.88 -9.94
N VAL A 106 9.73 11.22 -11.00
CA VAL A 106 10.42 11.18 -12.29
C VAL A 106 10.43 12.55 -13.00
N ARG A 107 9.38 13.37 -12.83
CA ARG A 107 9.33 14.72 -13.41
C ARG A 107 10.27 15.70 -12.73
N ASN A 108 10.52 15.52 -11.44
CA ASN A 108 11.35 16.41 -10.62
C ASN A 108 12.84 16.08 -10.69
N VAL A 109 13.26 15.10 -11.47
CA VAL A 109 14.69 14.84 -11.70
C VAL A 109 15.32 16.02 -12.43
N ASP A 110 16.45 16.50 -11.92
CA ASP A 110 17.17 17.65 -12.45
C ASP A 110 17.52 17.45 -13.94
N ARG A 111 17.11 18.42 -14.75
CA ARG A 111 17.38 18.41 -16.20
C ARG A 111 18.85 18.42 -16.53
N GLU A 112 19.66 19.06 -15.68
CA GLU A 112 21.12 19.12 -15.83
C GLU A 112 21.75 17.71 -15.75
N LEU A 113 21.28 16.87 -14.82
CA LEU A 113 21.72 15.47 -14.73
C LEU A 113 21.37 14.70 -16.01
N ILE A 114 20.17 14.92 -16.54
CA ILE A 114 19.71 14.26 -17.77
C ILE A 114 20.53 14.72 -18.97
N TRP A 115 20.79 16.02 -19.09
CA TRP A 115 21.59 16.57 -20.18
C TRP A 115 23.05 16.14 -20.10
N SER A 116 23.67 16.16 -18.93
CA SER A 116 25.04 15.71 -18.71
C SER A 116 25.20 14.24 -19.13
N ALA A 117 24.27 13.38 -18.72
CA ALA A 117 24.31 11.97 -19.09
C ALA A 117 24.17 11.74 -20.61
N ARG A 118 23.26 12.48 -21.26
CA ARG A 118 23.10 12.41 -22.73
C ARG A 118 24.34 12.90 -23.46
N ASN A 119 24.98 13.95 -22.99
CA ASN A 119 26.24 14.45 -23.56
C ASN A 119 27.37 13.43 -23.44
N LEU A 120 27.36 12.58 -22.40
CA LEU A 120 28.29 11.47 -22.22
C LEU A 120 27.91 10.22 -23.05
N GLY A 121 26.87 10.29 -23.89
CA GLY A 121 26.45 9.21 -24.76
C GLY A 121 25.60 8.13 -24.14
N THR A 122 25.02 8.38 -22.95
CA THR A 122 24.15 7.42 -22.26
C THR A 122 22.89 7.13 -23.09
N ARG A 123 22.56 5.84 -23.28
CA ARG A 123 21.35 5.42 -23.99
C ARG A 123 20.11 5.67 -23.14
N GLU A 124 18.95 5.91 -23.78
CA GLU A 124 17.68 6.23 -23.08
C GLU A 124 17.27 5.17 -22.04
N GLY A 125 17.55 3.88 -22.28
CA GLY A 125 17.28 2.81 -21.32
C GLY A 125 18.19 2.85 -20.09
N GLU A 126 19.47 3.19 -20.31
CA GLU A 126 20.47 3.35 -19.25
C GLU A 126 20.20 4.62 -18.44
N LEU A 127 19.83 5.70 -19.11
CA LEU A 127 19.41 6.96 -18.50
C LEU A 127 18.25 6.73 -17.52
N MET A 128 17.24 5.96 -17.92
CA MET A 128 16.11 5.61 -17.07
C MET A 128 16.54 4.82 -15.84
N ARG A 129 17.36 3.77 -16.04
CA ARG A 129 17.70 2.82 -14.97
C ARG A 129 18.76 3.35 -14.02
N GLN A 130 19.75 4.11 -14.54
CA GLN A 130 20.92 4.51 -13.75
C GLN A 130 20.79 5.92 -13.16
N ILE A 131 19.93 6.77 -13.73
CA ILE A 131 19.82 8.17 -13.31
C ILE A 131 18.41 8.50 -12.88
N ILE A 132 17.41 8.38 -13.77
CA ILE A 132 16.07 8.89 -13.50
C ILE A 132 15.39 8.09 -12.38
N LEU A 133 15.39 6.76 -12.47
CA LEU A 133 14.72 5.93 -11.48
C LEU A 133 15.37 6.03 -10.09
N PRO A 134 16.71 5.96 -9.94
CA PRO A 134 17.35 6.19 -8.64
C PRO A 134 17.09 7.58 -8.07
N ALA A 135 17.16 8.64 -8.90
CA ALA A 135 16.86 10.01 -8.44
C ALA A 135 15.40 10.20 -8.03
N ALA A 136 14.46 9.46 -8.62
CA ALA A 136 13.04 9.48 -8.27
C ALA A 136 12.69 8.61 -7.04
N MET A 137 13.59 7.74 -6.59
CA MET A 137 13.32 6.78 -5.51
C MET A 137 12.81 7.41 -4.22
N PRO A 138 13.32 8.56 -3.72
CA PRO A 138 12.80 9.17 -2.50
C PRO A 138 11.30 9.47 -2.59
N MET A 139 10.86 10.02 -3.73
CA MET A 139 9.45 10.35 -3.96
C MET A 139 8.59 9.09 -4.17
N ILE A 140 9.12 8.08 -4.86
CA ILE A 140 8.46 6.77 -5.01
C ILE A 140 8.22 6.14 -3.63
N PHE A 141 9.22 6.16 -2.74
CA PHE A 141 9.06 5.66 -1.37
C PHE A 141 8.04 6.44 -0.57
N THR A 142 7.92 7.75 -0.78
CA THR A 142 6.85 8.55 -0.17
C THR A 142 5.47 8.03 -0.61
N GLY A 143 5.28 7.73 -1.90
CA GLY A 143 4.05 7.10 -2.39
C GLY A 143 3.79 5.72 -1.79
N LEU A 144 4.82 4.88 -1.67
CA LEU A 144 4.73 3.56 -1.06
C LEU A 144 4.35 3.62 0.43
N GLN A 145 4.89 4.60 1.17
CA GLN A 145 4.54 4.84 2.58
C GLN A 145 3.09 5.27 2.77
N VAL A 146 2.49 5.95 1.79
CA VAL A 146 1.05 6.27 1.79
C VAL A 146 0.22 5.06 1.38
N ALA A 147 0.66 4.31 0.39
CA ALA A 147 -0.06 3.16 -0.15
C ALA A 147 -0.16 1.98 0.83
N LEU A 148 0.86 1.75 1.66
CA LEU A 148 0.88 0.60 2.58
C LEU A 148 -0.21 0.67 3.66
N PRO A 149 -0.40 1.78 4.41
CA PRO A 149 -1.53 1.92 5.32
C PRO A 149 -2.89 1.81 4.61
N ILE A 150 -3.03 2.39 3.41
CA ILE A 150 -4.26 2.27 2.61
C ILE A 150 -4.54 0.81 2.30
N ALA A 151 -3.54 0.04 1.88
CA ALA A 151 -3.69 -1.39 1.60
C ALA A 151 -4.20 -2.17 2.82
N MET A 152 -3.68 -1.85 4.02
CA MET A 152 -4.11 -2.46 5.26
C MET A 152 -5.55 -2.06 5.64
N ILE A 153 -5.90 -0.79 5.53
CA ILE A 153 -7.27 -0.31 5.81
C ILE A 153 -8.28 -1.00 4.89
N VAL A 154 -8.00 -1.05 3.59
CA VAL A 154 -8.88 -1.69 2.60
C VAL A 154 -8.99 -3.19 2.85
N ALA A 155 -7.90 -3.87 3.22
CA ALA A 155 -7.93 -5.29 3.58
C ALA A 155 -8.91 -5.54 4.74
N VAL A 156 -8.76 -4.81 5.84
CA VAL A 156 -9.62 -4.94 7.03
C VAL A 156 -11.07 -4.61 6.70
N VAL A 157 -11.34 -3.54 5.96
CA VAL A 157 -12.71 -3.15 5.57
C VAL A 157 -13.36 -4.21 4.67
N CYS A 158 -12.63 -4.75 3.69
CA CYS A 158 -13.12 -5.85 2.86
C CYS A 158 -13.41 -7.11 3.69
N GLU A 159 -12.56 -7.44 4.66
CA GLU A 159 -12.78 -8.56 5.58
C GLU A 159 -14.02 -8.35 6.46
N MET A 160 -14.26 -7.13 6.94
CA MET A 160 -15.46 -6.80 7.71
C MET A 160 -16.74 -6.95 6.87
N LEU A 161 -16.71 -6.52 5.61
CA LEU A 161 -17.88 -6.53 4.72
C LEU A 161 -18.16 -7.91 4.14
N MET A 162 -17.11 -8.64 3.75
CA MET A 162 -17.22 -9.97 3.13
C MET A 162 -17.28 -11.10 4.17
N GLY A 163 -16.80 -10.85 5.38
CA GLY A 163 -16.67 -11.86 6.42
C GLY A 163 -15.51 -12.83 6.19
N GLY A 164 -15.52 -13.95 6.95
CA GLY A 164 -14.49 -14.97 6.90
C GLY A 164 -13.33 -14.68 7.85
N TYR A 165 -12.20 -15.38 7.64
CA TYR A 165 -10.99 -15.21 8.44
C TYR A 165 -10.27 -13.91 8.08
N GLY A 166 -9.59 -13.36 9.07
CA GLY A 166 -8.88 -12.10 9.05
C GLY A 166 -9.28 -11.23 10.23
N ILE A 167 -8.46 -10.23 10.59
CA ILE A 167 -8.72 -9.37 11.75
C ILE A 167 -10.08 -8.65 11.59
N GLY A 168 -10.36 -8.11 10.39
CA GLY A 168 -11.63 -7.45 10.11
C GLY A 168 -12.84 -8.38 10.21
N GLY A 169 -12.72 -9.62 9.74
CA GLY A 169 -13.77 -10.63 9.84
C GLY A 169 -14.03 -11.07 11.28
N ALA A 170 -12.97 -11.26 12.07
CA ALA A 170 -13.06 -11.57 13.50
C ALA A 170 -13.74 -10.43 14.28
N MET A 171 -13.38 -9.18 13.99
CA MET A 171 -14.02 -8.00 14.59
C MET A 171 -15.52 -7.90 14.26
N MET A 172 -15.88 -8.12 12.99
CA MET A 172 -17.29 -8.09 12.58
C MET A 172 -18.09 -9.21 13.25
N THR A 173 -17.51 -10.40 13.37
CA THR A 173 -18.12 -11.52 14.09
C THR A 173 -18.31 -11.19 15.57
N ALA A 174 -17.30 -10.66 16.26
CA ALA A 174 -17.40 -10.21 17.64
C ALA A 174 -18.49 -9.14 17.83
N SER A 175 -18.58 -8.19 16.89
CA SER A 175 -19.61 -7.15 16.88
C SER A 175 -21.04 -7.73 16.78
N ARG A 176 -21.25 -8.71 15.91
CA ARG A 176 -22.57 -9.37 15.74
C ARG A 176 -23.04 -10.12 16.99
N PHE A 177 -22.08 -10.61 17.79
CA PHE A 177 -22.37 -11.26 19.07
C PHE A 177 -22.34 -10.29 20.28
N ALA A 178 -22.33 -8.98 20.03
CA ALA A 178 -22.22 -7.93 21.06
C ALA A 178 -21.00 -8.13 22.00
N ASN A 179 -19.95 -8.79 21.52
CA ASN A 179 -18.71 -9.02 22.25
C ASN A 179 -17.77 -7.81 22.09
N SER A 180 -17.97 -6.80 22.93
CA SER A 180 -17.15 -5.58 22.91
C SER A 180 -15.67 -5.87 23.15
N ALA A 181 -15.32 -6.83 24.01
CA ALA A 181 -13.92 -7.19 24.26
C ALA A 181 -13.23 -7.73 23.00
N GLY A 182 -13.92 -8.55 22.20
CA GLY A 182 -13.41 -9.05 20.93
C GLY A 182 -13.21 -7.94 19.87
N VAL A 183 -14.12 -6.96 19.83
CA VAL A 183 -13.98 -5.79 18.93
C VAL A 183 -12.77 -4.95 19.34
N PHE A 184 -12.60 -4.63 20.62
CA PHE A 184 -11.45 -3.88 21.12
C PHE A 184 -10.13 -4.66 20.94
N ALA A 185 -10.14 -5.98 21.09
CA ALA A 185 -8.98 -6.82 20.80
C ALA A 185 -8.54 -6.64 19.33
N GLY A 186 -9.45 -6.77 18.37
CA GLY A 186 -9.15 -6.55 16.96
C GLY A 186 -8.64 -5.14 16.64
N ILE A 187 -9.14 -4.09 17.31
CA ILE A 187 -8.59 -2.73 17.16
C ILE A 187 -7.13 -2.68 17.60
N VAL A 188 -6.79 -3.30 18.74
CA VAL A 188 -5.42 -3.38 19.24
C VAL A 188 -4.53 -4.17 18.26
N GLU A 189 -5.01 -5.30 17.74
CA GLU A 189 -4.32 -6.11 16.74
C GLU A 189 -4.00 -5.30 15.47
N ILE A 190 -4.99 -4.57 14.94
CA ILE A 190 -4.79 -3.69 13.77
C ILE A 190 -3.75 -2.61 14.06
N ALA A 191 -3.82 -1.98 15.25
CA ALA A 191 -2.89 -0.94 15.63
C ALA A 191 -1.45 -1.47 15.72
N VAL A 192 -1.25 -2.64 16.33
CA VAL A 192 0.08 -3.27 16.46
C VAL A 192 0.61 -3.68 15.09
N VAL A 193 -0.19 -4.36 14.27
CA VAL A 193 0.20 -4.81 12.94
C VAL A 193 0.51 -3.61 12.04
N GLY A 194 -0.34 -2.58 12.05
CA GLY A 194 -0.13 -1.35 11.29
C GLY A 194 1.15 -0.62 11.69
N PHE A 195 1.39 -0.50 13.02
CA PHE A 195 2.62 0.10 13.54
C PHE A 195 3.87 -0.67 13.07
N VAL A 196 3.86 -1.99 13.16
CA VAL A 196 4.97 -2.83 12.69
C VAL A 196 5.22 -2.65 11.20
N LEU A 197 4.17 -2.66 10.37
CA LEU A 197 4.28 -2.46 8.92
C LEU A 197 4.85 -1.08 8.56
N VAL A 198 4.38 -0.02 9.20
CA VAL A 198 4.88 1.35 8.97
C VAL A 198 6.35 1.46 9.38
N LYS A 199 6.72 0.91 10.53
CA LYS A 199 8.13 0.89 10.99
C LYS A 199 9.02 0.05 10.07
N ALA A 200 8.55 -1.10 9.60
CA ALA A 200 9.26 -1.93 8.63
C ALA A 200 9.50 -1.17 7.31
N MET A 201 8.48 -0.49 6.79
CA MET A 201 8.60 0.33 5.59
C MET A 201 9.58 1.49 5.78
N ALA A 202 9.55 2.18 6.93
CA ALA A 202 10.49 3.24 7.26
C ALA A 202 11.93 2.71 7.36
N PHE A 203 12.12 1.51 7.92
CA PHE A 203 13.42 0.86 7.97
C PHE A 203 13.94 0.52 6.57
N ILE A 204 13.10 -0.07 5.70
CA ILE A 204 13.45 -0.36 4.30
C ILE A 204 13.83 0.93 3.56
N ARG A 205 13.03 2.00 3.71
CA ARG A 205 13.33 3.30 3.10
C ARG A 205 14.72 3.80 3.52
N ARG A 206 15.01 3.82 4.82
CA ARG A 206 16.33 4.27 5.34
C ARG A 206 17.50 3.45 4.78
N ARG A 207 17.34 2.15 4.64
CA ARG A 207 18.37 1.27 4.08
C ARG A 207 18.59 1.49 2.60
N LEU A 208 17.49 1.64 1.84
CA LEU A 208 17.56 1.80 0.38
C LEU A 208 17.87 3.22 -0.07
N LEU A 209 17.67 4.23 0.78
CA LEU A 209 17.95 5.64 0.48
C LEU A 209 19.14 6.18 1.32
N ALA A 210 20.03 5.32 1.79
CA ALA A 210 21.16 5.72 2.64
C ALA A 210 22.08 6.78 1.99
N TRP A 211 22.07 6.88 0.66
CA TRP A 211 22.83 7.90 -0.09
C TRP A 211 22.13 9.27 -0.20
N HIS A 212 20.83 9.36 0.16
CA HIS A 212 20.07 10.60 0.00
C HIS A 212 20.17 11.45 1.27
N PRO A 213 20.35 12.79 1.16
CA PRO A 213 20.51 13.70 2.31
C PRO A 213 19.35 13.62 3.33
N GLU A 214 18.11 13.39 2.89
CA GLU A 214 16.95 13.21 3.77
C GLU A 214 17.09 12.03 4.75
N SER A 215 17.98 11.07 4.47
CA SER A 215 18.23 9.96 5.40
C SER A 215 19.02 10.36 6.64
N LEU A 216 19.64 11.55 6.62
CA LEU A 216 20.46 12.11 7.69
C LEU A 216 19.66 12.98 8.66
N GLU A 217 18.44 13.42 8.28
CA GLU A 217 17.57 14.17 9.19
C GLU A 217 16.89 13.21 10.18
N PRO A 218 16.99 13.48 11.51
CA PRO A 218 16.25 12.69 12.50
C PRO A 218 14.76 12.86 12.25
N SER A 219 14.06 11.74 12.04
CA SER A 219 12.61 11.74 11.90
C SER A 219 11.96 12.36 13.15
N THR A 220 11.50 13.60 13.04
CA THR A 220 10.60 14.20 14.00
C THR A 220 9.21 13.56 13.82
N VAL A 221 9.00 12.34 14.37
CA VAL A 221 7.71 11.78 14.84
C VAL A 221 8.01 10.67 15.82
#